data_25c722509c2cf5b308c9a6da41458b2c
#
_entry.id   25c722509c2cf5b308c9a6da41458b2c
#
_cell.length_a   1.000
_cell.length_b   1.000
_cell.length_c   1.000
_cell.angle_alpha   90.00
_cell.angle_beta   90.00
_cell.angle_gamma   90.00
#
_symmetry.space_group_name_H-M   'P 1'
#
loop_
_entity.id
_entity.type
_entity.pdbx_description
1 polymer ?
#
loop_
_entity_poly.entity_id
_entity_poly.type
_entity_poly.pdbx_seq_one_letter_code
_entity_poly.pdbx_strand_id
1 'polypeptide(L)'
;LNGLYEPVSLHPVIDVNSCIKTGACIIACPERDILGIRNGKATTINASRCIGHGACFHACPTHAITLCIGTEKRGVELPHVNQNFETNMSGIFIAGELGGMGLIKNAVEQGRQAVENIVKMTKKTHDAEFDLIIVGAGPAGISASLTAKKNNLKFLTLEQDTLGGTVFTFPRSKIVMTSAMDLPLFGKVKLFETSKTELLNLWKKVLEQNGIMIKENTKVEAILSENGHFKIETKAGEQHTAKNVLISIGRRGTPRKLNV
;
A
#
# COMPACT_ATOMS: atom_id res chain seq x y z
N LEU A 1 28.46 4.22 -12.74
CA LEU A 1 28.41 4.04 -11.27
C LEU A 1 27.36 4.92 -10.56
N ASN A 2 26.89 6.00 -11.20
CA ASN A 2 26.02 6.99 -10.53
C ASN A 2 24.55 6.54 -10.31
N GLY A 3 24.11 5.42 -10.81
CA GLY A 3 22.74 4.93 -10.62
C GLY A 3 22.58 3.86 -9.55
N LEU A 4 23.67 3.29 -9.06
CA LEU A 4 23.63 2.18 -8.08
C LEU A 4 23.45 2.65 -6.63
N TYR A 5 23.68 3.92 -6.34
CA TYR A 5 23.59 4.47 -4.98
C TYR A 5 22.31 5.24 -4.69
N GLU A 6 21.48 5.50 -5.69
CA GLU A 6 20.22 6.22 -5.49
C GLU A 6 19.07 5.23 -5.26
N PRO A 7 18.42 5.24 -4.07
CA PRO A 7 17.32 4.35 -3.78
C PRO A 7 16.10 4.72 -4.63
N VAL A 8 15.49 3.71 -5.23
CA VAL A 8 14.26 3.85 -6.05
C VAL A 8 12.98 3.59 -5.26
N SER A 9 13.11 3.18 -4.00
CA SER A 9 12.02 2.82 -3.11
C SER A 9 12.04 3.69 -1.85
N LEU A 10 11.08 3.45 -0.95
CA LEU A 10 11.08 4.02 0.39
C LEU A 10 12.41 3.68 1.08
N HIS A 11 13.11 4.67 1.59
CA HIS A 11 14.43 4.51 2.22
C HIS A 11 14.61 5.47 3.39
N PRO A 12 15.49 5.13 4.35
CA PRO A 12 15.76 5.99 5.49
C PRO A 12 16.68 7.16 5.12
N VAL A 13 16.26 8.35 5.51
CA VAL A 13 17.11 9.53 5.63
C VAL A 13 17.37 9.77 7.11
N ILE A 14 18.64 9.91 7.50
CA ILE A 14 19.04 9.99 8.91
C ILE A 14 19.48 11.42 9.22
N ASP A 15 18.79 12.04 10.16
CA ASP A 15 19.28 13.29 10.76
C ASP A 15 20.44 12.99 11.69
N VAL A 16 21.64 13.37 11.25
CA VAL A 16 22.88 13.13 11.98
C VAL A 16 22.96 13.90 13.31
N ASN A 17 22.20 14.99 13.45
CA ASN A 17 22.19 15.79 14.68
C ASN A 17 21.37 15.12 15.77
N SER A 18 20.25 14.52 15.41
CA SER A 18 19.36 13.78 16.32
C SER A 18 19.82 12.35 16.60
N CYS A 19 20.81 11.84 15.84
CA CYS A 19 21.31 10.48 16.00
C CYS A 19 22.22 10.33 17.23
N ILE A 20 21.80 9.53 18.21
CA ILE A 20 22.57 9.22 19.44
C ILE A 20 23.42 7.94 19.35
N LYS A 21 23.60 7.38 18.17
CA LYS A 21 24.52 6.27 17.87
C LYS A 21 24.19 4.91 18.51
N THR A 22 22.95 4.63 18.83
CA THR A 22 22.56 3.34 19.47
C THR A 22 22.79 2.12 18.61
N GLY A 23 22.86 2.28 17.27
CA GLY A 23 22.92 1.16 16.32
C GLY A 23 21.61 0.36 16.19
N ALA A 24 20.57 0.70 16.93
CA ALA A 24 19.28 -0.02 16.89
C ALA A 24 18.70 -0.13 15.49
N CYS A 25 18.83 0.89 14.66
CA CYS A 25 18.38 0.89 13.26
C CYS A 25 19.11 -0.14 12.39
N ILE A 26 20.39 -0.41 12.67
CA ILE A 26 21.21 -1.38 11.93
C ILE A 26 20.78 -2.80 12.33
N ILE A 27 20.60 -3.05 13.62
CA ILE A 27 20.18 -4.36 14.15
C ILE A 27 18.76 -4.70 13.70
N ALA A 28 17.87 -3.70 13.66
CA ALA A 28 16.48 -3.88 13.25
C ALA A 28 16.30 -4.09 11.75
N CYS A 29 17.30 -3.75 10.93
CA CYS A 29 17.19 -3.89 9.48
C CYS A 29 17.26 -5.38 9.06
N PRO A 30 16.21 -5.95 8.45
CA PRO A 30 16.23 -7.35 8.02
C PRO A 30 17.29 -7.66 6.96
N GLU A 31 17.63 -6.66 6.14
CA GLU A 31 18.64 -6.78 5.06
C GLU A 31 20.07 -6.63 5.56
N ARG A 32 20.29 -6.20 6.80
CA ARG A 32 21.54 -6.08 7.58
C ARG A 32 22.67 -5.24 6.97
N ASP A 33 22.73 -5.09 5.65
CA ASP A 33 23.80 -4.40 4.93
C ASP A 33 23.38 -3.03 4.35
N ILE A 34 22.20 -2.55 4.69
CA ILE A 34 21.69 -1.25 4.21
C ILE A 34 22.26 -0.09 5.02
N LEU A 35 22.29 -0.26 6.35
CA LEU A 35 22.72 0.75 7.28
C LEU A 35 24.03 0.36 7.98
N GLY A 36 24.84 1.35 8.29
CA GLY A 36 26.10 1.15 9.03
C GLY A 36 26.50 2.39 9.80
N ILE A 37 27.66 2.33 10.47
CA ILE A 37 28.25 3.47 11.17
C ILE A 37 29.40 4.02 10.34
N ARG A 38 29.33 5.31 10.03
CA ARG A 38 30.42 6.06 9.38
C ARG A 38 30.65 7.36 10.15
N ASN A 39 31.89 7.66 10.48
CA ASN A 39 32.25 8.83 11.31
C ASN A 39 31.46 8.90 12.61
N GLY A 40 31.20 7.74 13.22
CA GLY A 40 30.47 7.63 14.48
C GLY A 40 28.97 7.92 14.40
N LYS A 41 28.38 8.02 13.23
CA LYS A 41 26.93 8.22 13.01
C LYS A 41 26.36 7.11 12.14
N ALA A 42 25.09 6.78 12.37
CA ALA A 42 24.39 5.87 11.48
C ALA A 42 24.27 6.52 10.09
N THR A 43 24.50 5.74 9.06
CA THR A 43 24.39 6.18 7.65
C THR A 43 23.93 5.04 6.77
N THR A 44 23.36 5.38 5.62
CA THR A 44 22.99 4.42 4.60
C THR A 44 24.22 4.06 3.78
N ILE A 45 24.60 2.78 3.80
CA ILE A 45 25.79 2.27 3.08
C ILE A 45 25.39 1.76 1.69
N ASN A 46 24.35 0.93 1.61
CA ASN A 46 23.86 0.32 0.38
C ASN A 46 22.40 0.73 0.11
N ALA A 47 22.17 2.02 -0.16
CA ALA A 47 20.84 2.59 -0.34
C ALA A 47 20.02 1.88 -1.43
N SER A 48 20.66 1.54 -2.55
CA SER A 48 20.00 0.85 -3.69
C SER A 48 19.41 -0.53 -3.35
N ARG A 49 19.85 -1.15 -2.26
CA ARG A 49 19.35 -2.46 -1.78
C ARG A 49 18.22 -2.32 -0.78
N CYS A 50 17.90 -1.10 -0.35
CA CYS A 50 16.80 -0.85 0.56
C CYS A 50 15.46 -1.15 -0.13
N ILE A 51 14.66 -2.01 0.48
CA ILE A 51 13.32 -2.39 0.00
C ILE A 51 12.19 -1.78 0.83
N GLY A 52 12.53 -0.84 1.73
CA GLY A 52 11.53 -0.01 2.40
C GLY A 52 10.79 -0.66 3.57
N HIS A 53 11.39 -1.58 4.32
CA HIS A 53 10.73 -2.23 5.48
C HIS A 53 10.30 -1.25 6.59
N GLY A 54 10.99 -0.12 6.75
CA GLY A 54 10.71 0.85 7.81
C GLY A 54 11.11 0.43 9.22
N ALA A 55 11.67 -0.77 9.44
CA ALA A 55 12.08 -1.25 10.75
C ALA A 55 13.09 -0.32 11.44
N CYS A 56 14.00 0.28 10.68
CA CYS A 56 14.97 1.25 11.16
C CYS A 56 14.31 2.52 11.72
N PHE A 57 13.23 2.99 11.10
CA PHE A 57 12.44 4.13 11.58
C PHE A 57 11.80 3.81 12.93
N HIS A 58 11.14 2.66 13.06
CA HIS A 58 10.47 2.26 14.29
C HIS A 58 11.44 1.94 15.43
N ALA A 59 12.65 1.46 15.12
CA ALA A 59 13.65 1.12 16.12
C ALA A 59 14.46 2.34 16.62
N CYS A 60 14.34 3.50 15.98
CA CYS A 60 15.11 4.68 16.37
C CYS A 60 14.52 5.35 17.62
N PRO A 61 15.22 5.34 18.77
CA PRO A 61 14.68 5.89 20.02
C PRO A 61 14.55 7.42 20.02
N THR A 62 15.29 8.10 19.16
CA THR A 62 15.27 9.57 19.03
C THR A 62 14.51 10.06 17.81
N HIS A 63 13.85 9.17 17.07
CA HIS A 63 13.15 9.49 15.82
C HIS A 63 14.04 10.24 14.80
N ALA A 64 15.35 9.99 14.83
CA ALA A 64 16.31 10.60 13.92
C ALA A 64 16.22 10.10 12.48
N ILE A 65 15.28 9.20 12.16
CA ILE A 65 15.13 8.61 10.84
C ILE A 65 13.78 9.03 10.25
N THR A 66 13.82 9.59 9.04
CA THR A 66 12.64 9.86 8.23
C THR A 66 12.65 8.89 7.04
N LEU A 67 11.48 8.36 6.68
CA LEU A 67 11.35 7.54 5.48
C LEU A 67 10.97 8.41 4.29
N CYS A 68 11.79 8.39 3.25
CA CYS A 68 11.63 9.19 2.04
C CYS A 68 11.51 8.29 0.81
N ILE A 69 10.83 8.78 -0.21
CA ILE A 69 10.73 8.13 -1.54
C ILE A 69 11.42 9.04 -2.55
N GLY A 70 12.33 8.44 -3.33
CA GLY A 70 13.14 9.20 -4.28
C GLY A 70 14.26 9.99 -3.63
N THR A 71 14.89 10.83 -4.39
CA THR A 71 15.97 11.74 -3.97
C THR A 71 15.63 13.15 -4.45
N GLU A 72 16.36 14.17 -3.99
CA GLU A 72 16.23 15.54 -4.50
C GLU A 72 16.38 15.62 -6.05
N LYS A 73 17.11 14.66 -6.64
CA LYS A 73 17.32 14.57 -8.09
C LYS A 73 16.30 13.70 -8.82
N ARG A 74 15.61 12.81 -8.09
CA ARG A 74 14.62 11.85 -8.61
C ARG A 74 13.39 11.84 -7.71
N GLY A 75 12.69 12.95 -7.63
CA GLY A 75 11.39 13.02 -7.00
C GLY A 75 10.40 12.09 -7.70
N VAL A 76 9.49 11.51 -6.93
CA VAL A 76 8.35 10.78 -7.44
C VAL A 76 7.13 11.64 -7.19
N GLU A 77 6.44 12.01 -8.26
CA GLU A 77 5.14 12.67 -8.12
C GLU A 77 4.16 11.68 -7.48
N LEU A 78 3.64 12.07 -6.33
CA LEU A 78 2.60 11.34 -5.63
C LEU A 78 1.29 12.11 -5.77
N PRO A 79 0.16 11.42 -5.91
CA PRO A 79 -1.13 12.07 -5.88
C PRO A 79 -1.34 12.74 -4.52
N HIS A 80 -1.96 13.92 -4.53
CA HIS A 80 -2.32 14.60 -3.29
C HIS A 80 -3.38 13.79 -2.54
N VAL A 81 -3.12 13.54 -1.26
CA VAL A 81 -4.01 12.79 -0.37
C VAL A 81 -4.05 13.51 0.97
N ASN A 82 -5.25 13.81 1.47
CA ASN A 82 -5.44 14.43 2.77
C ASN A 82 -5.38 13.39 3.92
N GLN A 83 -5.55 13.84 5.16
CA GLN A 83 -5.53 12.98 6.34
C GLN A 83 -6.62 11.89 6.35
N ASN A 84 -7.68 12.06 5.57
CA ASN A 84 -8.78 11.11 5.43
C ASN A 84 -8.59 10.16 4.24
N PHE A 85 -7.42 10.17 3.59
CA PHE A 85 -7.12 9.43 2.37
C PHE A 85 -7.87 9.94 1.12
N GLU A 86 -8.57 11.05 1.20
CA GLU A 86 -9.29 11.65 0.08
C GLU A 86 -8.34 12.51 -0.77
N THR A 87 -8.52 12.45 -2.08
CA THR A 87 -7.75 13.25 -3.04
C THR A 87 -8.31 14.67 -3.12
N ASN A 88 -7.79 15.47 -4.05
CA ASN A 88 -8.38 16.77 -4.40
C ASN A 88 -9.74 16.66 -5.11
N MET A 89 -10.15 15.45 -5.51
CA MET A 89 -11.49 15.18 -6.04
C MET A 89 -12.31 14.46 -4.96
N SER A 90 -13.36 15.13 -4.48
CA SER A 90 -14.20 14.61 -3.41
C SER A 90 -14.86 13.30 -3.82
N GLY A 91 -14.82 12.29 -2.92
CA GLY A 91 -15.30 10.93 -3.15
C GLY A 91 -14.28 10.00 -3.81
N ILE A 92 -13.10 10.49 -4.21
CA ILE A 92 -11.98 9.64 -4.66
C ILE A 92 -10.93 9.56 -3.56
N PHE A 93 -10.62 8.34 -3.15
CA PHE A 93 -9.68 8.03 -2.08
C PHE A 93 -8.51 7.20 -2.61
N ILE A 94 -7.35 7.29 -1.94
CA ILE A 94 -6.17 6.51 -2.27
C ILE A 94 -5.63 5.85 -1.00
N ALA A 95 -5.33 4.55 -1.05
CA ALA A 95 -4.67 3.83 0.03
C ALA A 95 -3.58 2.89 -0.51
N GLY A 96 -2.59 2.61 0.32
CA GLY A 96 -1.46 1.75 0.01
C GLY A 96 -0.30 2.50 -0.65
N GLU A 97 0.53 1.78 -1.39
CA GLU A 97 1.80 2.29 -1.92
C GLU A 97 1.64 3.46 -2.89
N LEU A 98 0.51 3.60 -3.55
CA LEU A 98 0.21 4.75 -4.42
C LEU A 98 0.24 6.07 -3.62
N GLY A 99 -0.18 6.03 -2.36
CA GLY A 99 -0.09 7.18 -1.43
C GLY A 99 1.28 7.36 -0.76
N GLY A 100 2.30 6.55 -1.12
CA GLY A 100 3.69 6.75 -0.70
C GLY A 100 4.29 5.69 0.22
N MET A 101 3.53 4.78 0.82
CA MET A 101 4.01 3.83 1.83
C MET A 101 3.91 2.38 1.38
N GLY A 102 5.04 1.76 1.02
CA GLY A 102 5.14 0.45 0.38
C GLY A 102 5.20 -0.78 1.30
N LEU A 103 4.79 -0.70 2.57
CA LEU A 103 4.80 -1.83 3.50
C LEU A 103 3.43 -2.51 3.53
N ILE A 104 3.40 -3.86 3.49
CA ILE A 104 2.17 -4.66 3.55
C ILE A 104 1.30 -4.26 4.75
N LYS A 105 1.89 -4.18 5.94
CA LYS A 105 1.18 -3.76 7.16
C LYS A 105 0.56 -2.37 7.03
N ASN A 106 1.34 -1.42 6.53
CA ASN A 106 0.87 -0.05 6.38
C ASN A 106 -0.24 0.05 5.32
N ALA A 107 -0.12 -0.70 4.23
CA ALA A 107 -1.16 -0.77 3.22
C ALA A 107 -2.46 -1.36 3.78
N VAL A 108 -2.38 -2.44 4.58
CA VAL A 108 -3.52 -3.02 5.29
C VAL A 108 -4.19 -1.99 6.20
N GLU A 109 -3.40 -1.29 7.00
CA GLU A 109 -3.91 -0.27 7.93
C GLU A 109 -4.53 0.93 7.20
N GLN A 110 -3.90 1.40 6.12
CA GLN A 110 -4.44 2.49 5.30
C GLN A 110 -5.75 2.10 4.62
N GLY A 111 -5.85 0.88 4.07
CA GLY A 111 -7.09 0.38 3.48
C GLY A 111 -8.25 0.36 4.48
N ARG A 112 -7.97 -0.07 5.74
CA ARG A 112 -8.94 -0.03 6.83
C ARG A 112 -9.38 1.41 7.15
N GLN A 113 -8.43 2.30 7.42
CA GLN A 113 -8.70 3.68 7.81
C GLN A 113 -9.42 4.48 6.70
N ALA A 114 -9.04 4.28 5.44
CA ALA A 114 -9.69 4.93 4.31
C ALA A 114 -11.19 4.58 4.27
N VAL A 115 -11.55 3.30 4.39
CA VAL A 115 -12.96 2.89 4.39
C VAL A 115 -13.69 3.39 5.64
N GLU A 116 -13.08 3.36 6.83
CA GLU A 116 -13.68 3.92 8.05
C GLU A 116 -13.99 5.43 7.90
N ASN A 117 -13.14 6.17 7.20
CA ASN A 117 -13.37 7.58 6.89
C ASN A 117 -14.49 7.75 5.84
N ILE A 118 -14.49 6.92 4.79
CA ILE A 118 -15.57 6.90 3.79
C ILE A 118 -16.92 6.69 4.48
N VAL A 119 -17.02 5.73 5.40
CA VAL A 119 -18.26 5.45 6.14
C VAL A 119 -18.75 6.67 6.93
N LYS A 120 -17.85 7.42 7.57
CA LYS A 120 -18.20 8.64 8.33
C LYS A 120 -18.67 9.78 7.43
N MET A 121 -18.12 9.87 6.22
CA MET A 121 -18.38 10.96 5.28
C MET A 121 -19.56 10.69 4.34
N THR A 122 -19.86 9.43 4.07
CA THR A 122 -20.90 9.05 3.09
C THR A 122 -22.30 9.22 3.64
N LYS A 123 -23.09 10.07 3.00
CA LYS A 123 -24.53 10.14 3.23
C LYS A 123 -25.22 8.97 2.56
N LYS A 124 -26.20 8.38 3.22
CA LYS A 124 -27.04 7.31 2.65
C LYS A 124 -27.96 7.92 1.59
N THR A 125 -27.59 7.86 0.34
CA THR A 125 -28.42 8.19 -0.83
C THR A 125 -28.52 6.95 -1.70
N HIS A 126 -29.56 6.85 -2.56
CA HIS A 126 -29.80 5.65 -3.38
C HIS A 126 -29.39 5.82 -4.84
N ASP A 127 -28.52 6.81 -5.14
CA ASP A 127 -28.28 7.29 -6.52
C ASP A 127 -27.19 6.53 -7.27
N ALA A 128 -26.58 5.49 -6.67
CA ALA A 128 -25.54 4.67 -7.30
C ALA A 128 -25.72 3.19 -6.99
N GLU A 129 -25.20 2.33 -7.85
CA GLU A 129 -25.25 0.87 -7.70
C GLU A 129 -24.49 0.40 -6.45
N PHE A 130 -23.32 1.02 -6.16
CA PHE A 130 -22.47 0.72 -5.01
C PHE A 130 -22.22 1.96 -4.13
N ASP A 131 -22.05 1.74 -2.83
CA ASP A 131 -21.56 2.77 -1.92
C ASP A 131 -20.07 3.02 -2.15
N LEU A 132 -19.32 1.96 -2.54
CA LEU A 132 -17.89 1.99 -2.73
C LEU A 132 -17.45 1.02 -3.83
N ILE A 133 -16.64 1.50 -4.78
CA ILE A 133 -15.83 0.62 -5.64
C ILE A 133 -14.36 0.73 -5.22
N ILE A 134 -13.75 -0.45 -5.02
CA ILE A 134 -12.34 -0.59 -4.65
C ILE A 134 -11.59 -1.07 -5.90
N VAL A 135 -10.60 -0.30 -6.33
CA VAL A 135 -9.77 -0.61 -7.51
C VAL A 135 -8.41 -1.11 -7.05
N GLY A 136 -8.16 -2.39 -7.25
CA GLY A 136 -6.99 -3.12 -6.82
C GLY A 136 -7.24 -4.03 -5.62
N ALA A 137 -6.77 -5.28 -5.69
CA ALA A 137 -6.88 -6.30 -4.64
C ALA A 137 -5.51 -6.70 -4.07
N GLY A 138 -4.62 -5.73 -3.91
CA GLY A 138 -3.42 -5.84 -3.07
C GLY A 138 -3.77 -5.72 -1.57
N PRO A 139 -2.77 -5.63 -0.68
CA PRO A 139 -2.98 -5.58 0.77
C PRO A 139 -3.96 -4.49 1.23
N ALA A 140 -3.89 -3.31 0.62
CA ALA A 140 -4.81 -2.20 0.93
C ALA A 140 -6.24 -2.51 0.49
N GLY A 141 -6.43 -3.00 -0.74
CA GLY A 141 -7.75 -3.32 -1.27
C GLY A 141 -8.42 -4.49 -0.55
N ILE A 142 -7.66 -5.51 -0.15
CA ILE A 142 -8.16 -6.63 0.66
C ILE A 142 -8.67 -6.11 2.01
N SER A 143 -7.86 -5.31 2.71
CA SER A 143 -8.25 -4.72 3.99
C SER A 143 -9.46 -3.78 3.84
N ALA A 144 -9.50 -3.01 2.77
CA ALA A 144 -10.64 -2.17 2.43
C ALA A 144 -11.92 -2.99 2.21
N SER A 145 -11.85 -4.09 1.47
CA SER A 145 -12.98 -5.00 1.22
C SER A 145 -13.53 -5.59 2.52
N LEU A 146 -12.64 -6.05 3.40
CA LEU A 146 -13.00 -6.57 4.72
C LEU A 146 -13.67 -5.48 5.58
N THR A 147 -13.14 -4.25 5.54
CA THR A 147 -13.71 -3.12 6.29
C THR A 147 -15.04 -2.68 5.72
N ALA A 148 -15.21 -2.66 4.41
CA ALA A 148 -16.47 -2.37 3.75
C ALA A 148 -17.56 -3.40 4.14
N LYS A 149 -17.21 -4.70 4.14
CA LYS A 149 -18.07 -5.78 4.62
C LYS A 149 -18.47 -5.59 6.09
N LYS A 150 -17.50 -5.31 6.96
CA LYS A 150 -17.73 -5.04 8.39
C LYS A 150 -18.71 -3.90 8.64
N ASN A 151 -18.71 -2.90 7.79
CA ASN A 151 -19.57 -1.72 7.89
C ASN A 151 -20.85 -1.82 7.04
N ASN A 152 -21.16 -2.99 6.49
CA ASN A 152 -22.34 -3.24 5.67
C ASN A 152 -22.50 -2.30 4.46
N LEU A 153 -21.38 -1.87 3.86
CA LEU A 153 -21.42 -1.15 2.60
C LEU A 153 -21.75 -2.10 1.45
N LYS A 154 -22.51 -1.62 0.48
CA LYS A 154 -22.63 -2.28 -0.81
C LYS A 154 -21.41 -1.92 -1.64
N PHE A 155 -20.49 -2.86 -1.84
CA PHE A 155 -19.22 -2.59 -2.51
C PHE A 155 -18.87 -3.63 -3.58
N LEU A 156 -17.98 -3.24 -4.48
CA LEU A 156 -17.38 -4.09 -5.50
C LEU A 156 -15.87 -3.87 -5.50
N THR A 157 -15.10 -4.95 -5.55
CA THR A 157 -13.63 -4.89 -5.67
C THR A 157 -13.21 -5.43 -7.02
N LEU A 158 -12.49 -4.60 -7.78
CA LEU A 158 -12.00 -4.90 -9.13
C LEU A 158 -10.48 -5.04 -9.09
N GLU A 159 -9.95 -6.14 -9.62
CA GLU A 159 -8.51 -6.37 -9.76
C GLU A 159 -8.17 -6.65 -11.23
N GLN A 160 -7.18 -5.92 -11.75
CA GLN A 160 -6.81 -6.06 -13.15
C GLN A 160 -6.19 -7.41 -13.50
N ASP A 161 -5.51 -8.06 -12.54
CA ASP A 161 -4.89 -9.37 -12.71
C ASP A 161 -5.47 -10.36 -11.69
N THR A 162 -4.69 -10.77 -10.71
CA THR A 162 -5.06 -11.75 -9.69
C THR A 162 -4.95 -11.18 -8.28
N LEU A 163 -5.67 -11.80 -7.35
CA LEU A 163 -5.63 -11.48 -5.92
C LEU A 163 -4.19 -11.36 -5.40
N GLY A 164 -3.94 -10.31 -4.62
CA GLY A 164 -2.66 -10.02 -3.99
C GLY A 164 -1.83 -8.98 -4.73
N GLY A 165 -2.20 -8.62 -5.96
CA GLY A 165 -1.55 -7.56 -6.73
C GLY A 165 -0.03 -7.73 -6.81
N THR A 166 0.74 -6.72 -6.37
CA THR A 166 2.22 -6.76 -6.39
C THR A 166 2.80 -7.91 -5.58
N VAL A 167 2.15 -8.36 -4.51
CA VAL A 167 2.62 -9.51 -3.71
C VAL A 167 2.59 -10.80 -4.55
N PHE A 168 1.56 -10.97 -5.39
CA PHE A 168 1.48 -12.12 -6.30
C PHE A 168 2.64 -12.14 -7.30
N THR A 169 3.03 -10.99 -7.84
CA THR A 169 4.10 -10.86 -8.83
C THR A 169 5.50 -10.74 -8.22
N PHE A 170 5.62 -10.73 -6.89
CA PHE A 170 6.90 -10.55 -6.22
C PHE A 170 7.88 -11.67 -6.57
N PRO A 171 9.10 -11.35 -7.04
CA PRO A 171 10.07 -12.37 -7.46
C PRO A 171 10.63 -13.19 -6.30
N ARG A 172 10.58 -12.65 -5.08
CA ARG A 172 11.06 -13.32 -3.85
C ARG A 172 9.93 -14.17 -3.26
N SER A 173 10.25 -15.41 -2.94
CA SER A 173 9.30 -16.30 -2.27
C SER A 173 9.16 -16.00 -0.76
N LYS A 174 10.18 -15.40 -0.14
CA LYS A 174 10.19 -15.03 1.30
C LYS A 174 9.75 -13.58 1.49
N ILE A 175 8.81 -13.38 2.40
CA ILE A 175 8.32 -12.08 2.83
C ILE A 175 8.66 -11.90 4.30
N VAL A 176 9.27 -10.76 4.64
CA VAL A 176 9.58 -10.40 6.02
C VAL A 176 8.65 -9.29 6.47
N MET A 177 7.92 -9.54 7.55
CA MET A 177 7.08 -8.52 8.19
C MET A 177 7.66 -8.15 9.54
N THR A 178 7.89 -6.87 9.76
CA THR A 178 8.52 -6.34 10.98
C THR A 178 7.56 -6.24 12.16
N SER A 179 6.27 -6.40 11.92
CA SER A 179 5.23 -6.33 12.96
C SER A 179 3.93 -7.01 12.51
N ALA A 180 3.09 -7.38 13.47
CA ALA A 180 1.78 -7.95 13.21
C ALA A 180 0.92 -6.99 12.37
N MET A 181 0.12 -7.55 11.45
CA MET A 181 -0.97 -6.83 10.79
C MET A 181 -2.30 -7.18 11.43
N ASP A 182 -3.22 -6.22 11.48
CA ASP A 182 -4.58 -6.42 11.97
C ASP A 182 -5.54 -6.44 10.77
N LEU A 183 -6.06 -7.62 10.46
CA LEU A 183 -7.00 -7.80 9.36
C LEU A 183 -8.44 -7.64 9.88
N PRO A 184 -9.23 -6.71 9.35
CA PRO A 184 -10.63 -6.58 9.71
C PRO A 184 -11.36 -7.91 9.55
N LEU A 185 -12.30 -8.21 10.44
CA LEU A 185 -13.08 -9.47 10.51
C LEU A 185 -12.26 -10.76 10.74
N PHE A 186 -10.93 -10.66 10.90
CA PHE A 186 -10.07 -11.82 11.15
C PHE A 186 -9.20 -11.65 12.40
N GLY A 187 -8.70 -10.43 12.64
CA GLY A 187 -7.88 -10.10 13.80
C GLY A 187 -6.38 -10.05 13.51
N LYS A 188 -5.59 -10.07 14.57
CA LYS A 188 -4.13 -9.89 14.50
C LYS A 188 -3.41 -11.11 13.95
N VAL A 189 -2.66 -10.90 12.89
CA VAL A 189 -1.82 -11.90 12.22
C VAL A 189 -0.35 -11.59 12.48
N LYS A 190 0.36 -12.54 13.08
CA LYS A 190 1.80 -12.47 13.36
C LYS A 190 2.54 -13.34 12.34
N LEU A 191 2.96 -12.76 11.24
CA LEU A 191 3.78 -13.40 10.22
C LEU A 191 5.11 -12.65 10.14
N PHE A 192 6.08 -12.99 10.98
CA PHE A 192 7.39 -12.33 10.95
C PHE A 192 8.20 -12.76 9.72
N GLU A 193 8.23 -14.05 9.44
CA GLU A 193 8.76 -14.61 8.21
C GLU A 193 7.68 -15.50 7.60
N THR A 194 7.32 -15.25 6.36
CA THR A 194 6.30 -16.04 5.66
C THR A 194 6.68 -16.19 4.19
N SER A 195 6.12 -17.19 3.55
CA SER A 195 6.21 -17.30 2.11
C SER A 195 5.11 -16.48 1.42
N LYS A 196 5.36 -16.12 0.18
CA LYS A 196 4.35 -15.50 -0.68
C LYS A 196 3.06 -16.35 -0.73
N THR A 197 3.23 -17.65 -0.86
CA THR A 197 2.11 -18.60 -0.95
C THR A 197 1.28 -18.64 0.33
N GLU A 198 1.91 -18.66 1.50
CA GLU A 198 1.20 -18.63 2.79
C GLU A 198 0.38 -17.37 2.96
N LEU A 199 0.96 -16.21 2.60
CA LEU A 199 0.26 -14.94 2.71
C LEU A 199 -0.93 -14.84 1.75
N LEU A 200 -0.77 -15.30 0.52
CA LEU A 200 -1.85 -15.33 -0.47
C LEU A 200 -2.97 -16.29 -0.05
N ASN A 201 -2.61 -17.47 0.47
CA ASN A 201 -3.58 -18.44 0.98
C ASN A 201 -4.34 -17.89 2.19
N LEU A 202 -3.66 -17.17 3.10
CA LEU A 202 -4.31 -16.49 4.21
C LEU A 202 -5.36 -15.49 3.71
N TRP A 203 -5.00 -14.62 2.77
CA TRP A 203 -5.94 -13.64 2.23
C TRP A 203 -7.13 -14.28 1.53
N LYS A 204 -6.90 -15.31 0.71
CA LYS A 204 -7.95 -16.07 0.06
C LYS A 204 -8.91 -16.66 1.09
N LYS A 205 -8.39 -17.35 2.11
CA LYS A 205 -9.18 -17.93 3.20
C LYS A 205 -10.02 -16.87 3.92
N VAL A 206 -9.44 -15.73 4.26
CA VAL A 206 -10.13 -14.66 4.99
C VAL A 206 -11.27 -14.06 4.15
N LEU A 207 -11.04 -13.83 2.86
CA LEU A 207 -12.07 -13.33 1.94
C LEU A 207 -13.21 -14.35 1.78
N GLU A 208 -12.90 -15.62 1.56
CA GLU A 208 -13.88 -16.71 1.43
C GLU A 208 -14.72 -16.87 2.70
N GLN A 209 -14.10 -16.86 3.88
CA GLN A 209 -14.81 -16.94 5.18
C GLN A 209 -15.81 -15.79 5.40
N ASN A 210 -15.57 -14.64 4.80
CA ASN A 210 -16.43 -13.48 4.92
C ASN A 210 -17.36 -13.29 3.70
N GLY A 211 -17.40 -14.24 2.78
CA GLY A 211 -18.24 -14.19 1.57
C GLY A 211 -17.92 -12.99 0.68
N ILE A 212 -16.63 -12.61 0.59
CA ILE A 212 -16.16 -11.51 -0.24
C ILE A 212 -15.56 -12.07 -1.53
N MET A 213 -16.13 -11.69 -2.67
CA MET A 213 -15.60 -12.01 -3.99
C MET A 213 -14.85 -10.82 -4.56
N ILE A 214 -13.64 -11.07 -5.05
CA ILE A 214 -12.85 -10.12 -5.83
C ILE A 214 -13.09 -10.42 -7.31
N LYS A 215 -13.44 -9.41 -8.08
CA LYS A 215 -13.57 -9.53 -9.53
C LYS A 215 -12.19 -9.37 -10.16
N GLU A 216 -11.52 -10.49 -10.35
CA GLU A 216 -10.19 -10.58 -10.96
C GLU A 216 -10.26 -10.38 -12.49
N ASN A 217 -9.11 -10.19 -13.14
CA ASN A 217 -8.96 -9.96 -14.58
C ASN A 217 -9.84 -8.81 -15.10
N THR A 218 -10.13 -7.84 -14.26
CA THR A 218 -11.02 -6.72 -14.54
C THR A 218 -10.27 -5.40 -14.37
N LYS A 219 -9.71 -4.92 -15.47
CA LYS A 219 -8.96 -3.66 -15.49
C LYS A 219 -9.91 -2.47 -15.60
N VAL A 220 -9.87 -1.56 -14.66
CA VAL A 220 -10.52 -0.24 -14.75
C VAL A 220 -9.72 0.63 -15.73
N GLU A 221 -10.40 1.26 -16.68
CA GLU A 221 -9.80 2.18 -17.65
C GLU A 221 -10.14 3.64 -17.36
N ALA A 222 -11.38 3.90 -16.94
CA ALA A 222 -11.82 5.25 -16.65
C ALA A 222 -12.66 5.32 -15.38
N ILE A 223 -12.56 6.46 -14.68
CA ILE A 223 -13.40 6.85 -13.57
C ILE A 223 -13.91 8.24 -13.91
N LEU A 224 -15.18 8.37 -14.20
CA LEU A 224 -15.82 9.60 -14.63
C LEU A 224 -16.76 10.11 -13.54
N SER A 225 -16.75 11.41 -13.26
CA SER A 225 -17.69 12.03 -12.32
C SER A 225 -18.95 12.42 -13.07
N GLU A 226 -20.09 11.88 -12.68
CA GLU A 226 -21.39 12.14 -13.28
C GLU A 226 -22.46 12.34 -12.19
N ASN A 227 -23.17 13.46 -12.23
CA ASN A 227 -24.35 13.70 -11.38
C ASN A 227 -24.20 13.36 -9.89
N GLY A 228 -23.02 13.61 -9.29
CA GLY A 228 -22.79 13.39 -7.86
C GLY A 228 -22.40 11.94 -7.48
N HIS A 229 -22.15 11.09 -8.45
CA HIS A 229 -21.56 9.76 -8.30
C HIS A 229 -20.47 9.54 -9.35
N PHE A 230 -19.78 8.40 -9.27
CA PHE A 230 -18.74 8.02 -10.22
C PHE A 230 -19.24 6.89 -11.12
N LYS A 231 -18.96 7.01 -12.41
CA LYS A 231 -19.07 5.95 -13.38
C LYS A 231 -17.71 5.35 -13.62
N ILE A 232 -17.62 4.03 -13.43
CA ILE A 232 -16.38 3.26 -13.57
C ILE A 232 -16.52 2.39 -14.84
N GLU A 233 -15.59 2.55 -15.75
CA GLU A 233 -15.54 1.80 -17.00
C GLU A 233 -14.37 0.83 -16.99
N THR A 234 -14.62 -0.42 -17.34
CA THR A 234 -13.61 -1.45 -17.45
C THR A 234 -13.15 -1.64 -18.89
N LYS A 235 -11.95 -2.19 -19.07
CA LYS A 235 -11.42 -2.52 -20.41
C LYS A 235 -12.32 -3.47 -21.20
N ALA A 236 -13.10 -4.29 -20.52
CA ALA A 236 -14.06 -5.21 -21.15
C ALA A 236 -15.38 -4.53 -21.54
N GLY A 237 -15.53 -3.22 -21.29
CA GLY A 237 -16.74 -2.46 -21.60
C GLY A 237 -17.83 -2.53 -20.52
N GLU A 238 -17.57 -3.17 -19.37
CA GLU A 238 -18.51 -3.14 -18.25
C GLU A 238 -18.54 -1.76 -17.62
N GLN A 239 -19.70 -1.36 -17.13
CA GLN A 239 -19.91 -0.08 -16.47
C GLN A 239 -20.58 -0.30 -15.13
N HIS A 240 -20.05 0.39 -14.11
CA HIS A 240 -20.57 0.36 -12.74
C HIS A 240 -20.68 1.79 -12.21
N THR A 241 -21.59 2.02 -11.25
CA THR A 241 -21.69 3.32 -10.59
C THR A 241 -21.44 3.20 -9.10
N ALA A 242 -20.74 4.18 -8.53
CA ALA A 242 -20.43 4.22 -7.11
C ALA A 242 -20.45 5.65 -6.54
N LYS A 243 -20.82 5.78 -5.27
CA LYS A 243 -20.72 7.06 -4.55
C LYS A 243 -19.28 7.44 -4.27
N ASN A 244 -18.45 6.45 -3.96
CA ASN A 244 -17.05 6.64 -3.65
C ASN A 244 -16.20 5.62 -4.39
N VAL A 245 -14.96 6.00 -4.65
CA VAL A 245 -13.96 5.11 -5.27
C VAL A 245 -12.69 5.12 -4.41
N LEU A 246 -12.20 3.94 -4.04
CA LEU A 246 -10.91 3.77 -3.39
C LEU A 246 -9.91 3.17 -4.36
N ILE A 247 -8.87 3.92 -4.69
CA ILE A 247 -7.78 3.49 -5.57
C ILE A 247 -6.68 2.86 -4.72
N SER A 248 -6.45 1.56 -4.87
CA SER A 248 -5.47 0.76 -4.13
C SER A 248 -4.57 -0.07 -5.04
N ILE A 249 -4.28 0.46 -6.23
CA ILE A 249 -3.52 -0.21 -7.30
C ILE A 249 -2.03 -0.37 -7.02
N GLY A 250 -1.51 0.22 -5.94
CA GLY A 250 -0.09 0.22 -5.60
C GLY A 250 0.74 1.00 -6.62
N ARG A 251 2.04 0.73 -6.62
CA ARG A 251 2.99 1.30 -7.60
C ARG A 251 3.57 0.16 -8.43
N ARG A 252 3.06 -0.03 -9.63
CA ARG A 252 3.74 -0.85 -10.63
C ARG A 252 4.70 0.03 -11.42
N GLY A 253 5.99 -0.16 -11.19
CA GLY A 253 6.96 0.21 -12.20
C GLY A 253 6.72 -0.70 -13.40
N THR A 254 6.19 -0.17 -14.50
CA THR A 254 6.23 -0.89 -15.77
C THR A 254 7.71 -1.02 -16.13
N PRO A 255 8.30 -2.23 -16.18
CA PRO A 255 9.67 -2.38 -16.63
C PRO A 255 9.74 -1.79 -18.04
N ARG A 256 10.56 -0.77 -18.24
CA ARG A 256 10.86 -0.35 -19.61
C ARG A 256 11.51 -1.55 -20.31
N LYS A 257 10.88 -2.05 -21.36
CA LYS A 257 11.52 -3.01 -22.23
C LYS A 257 12.77 -2.33 -22.79
N LEU A 258 13.93 -2.88 -22.47
CA LEU A 258 15.15 -2.55 -23.20
C LEU A 258 14.93 -3.07 -24.62
N ASN A 259 14.76 -2.16 -25.57
CA ASN A 259 14.86 -2.50 -26.98
C ASN A 259 16.34 -2.74 -27.26
N VAL A 260 16.80 -3.96 -27.06
CA VAL A 260 18.09 -4.48 -27.52
C VAL A 260 17.84 -5.32 -28.76
#